data_d3f19904fdc8ab037c39eb2c3f882fc4
#
_entry.id   d3f19904fdc8ab037c39eb2c3f882fc4
#
_cell.length_a   1.000
_cell.length_b   1.000
_cell.length_c   1.000
_cell.angle_alpha   90.00
_cell.angle_beta   90.00
_cell.angle_gamma   90.00
#
_symmetry.space_group_name_H-M   'P 1'
#
loop_
_entity.id
_entity.type
_entity.pdbx_description
1 polymer ?
#
loop_
_entity_poly.entity_id
_entity_poly.type
_entity_poly.pdbx_seq_one_letter_code
_entity_poly.pdbx_strand_id
1 'polypeptide(L)'
;GIPIYLYLRKMGIEITLANLSFTQLPFSEAQEVFPGTYHITENCTDLPYFPEKYVLEWLQARGENPSVYALSNDMGVQPLRRAYAHIQSRHAIDTLILVDGGTDSLMFGDESKVGTIVEDACSIVAANQLPIANSYLLAIGFGVEHELNHHACLENIAALTQTDEYLGAFSLTRAMPEGQAYLELVQYLNEKMRLHESIV
;
A
#
# COMPACT_ATOMS: atom_id res chain seq x y z
N GLY A 1 2.88 -1.12 4.33
CA GLY A 1 3.78 -1.53 3.24
C GLY A 1 5.24 -1.48 3.61
N ILE A 2 5.75 -0.40 4.25
CA ILE A 2 7.20 -0.20 4.42
C ILE A 2 7.92 -1.24 5.30
N PRO A 3 7.36 -1.76 6.41
CA PRO A 3 8.01 -2.87 7.13
C PRO A 3 8.26 -4.11 6.25
N ILE A 4 7.31 -4.43 5.37
CA ILE A 4 7.44 -5.54 4.42
C ILE A 4 8.52 -5.24 3.38
N TYR A 5 8.52 -4.01 2.83
CA TYR A 5 9.57 -3.54 1.94
C TYR A 5 10.95 -3.79 2.56
N LEU A 6 11.19 -3.30 3.78
CA LEU A 6 12.48 -3.44 4.48
C LEU A 6 12.85 -4.90 4.72
N TYR A 7 11.90 -5.74 5.10
CA TYR A 7 12.11 -7.18 5.30
C TYR A 7 12.53 -7.88 4.00
N LEU A 8 11.79 -7.67 2.92
CA LEU A 8 12.07 -8.29 1.63
C LEU A 8 13.37 -7.78 1.00
N ARG A 9 13.70 -6.50 1.18
CA ARG A 9 14.98 -5.94 0.74
C ARG A 9 16.18 -6.61 1.41
N LYS A 10 16.09 -6.97 2.69
CA LYS A 10 17.12 -7.76 3.38
C LYS A 10 17.34 -9.14 2.75
N MET A 11 16.33 -9.68 2.10
CA MET A 11 16.41 -10.95 1.36
C MET A 11 16.96 -10.77 -0.08
N GLY A 12 17.32 -9.54 -0.47
CA GLY A 12 17.84 -9.24 -1.80
C GLY A 12 16.77 -9.12 -2.89
N ILE A 13 15.48 -9.01 -2.50
CA ILE A 13 14.37 -8.88 -3.45
C ILE A 13 14.29 -7.43 -3.95
N GLU A 14 14.19 -7.24 -5.26
CA GLU A 14 13.90 -5.93 -5.85
C GLU A 14 12.42 -5.60 -5.71
N ILE A 15 12.12 -4.35 -5.32
CA ILE A 15 10.76 -3.94 -5.01
C ILE A 15 10.49 -2.58 -5.64
N THR A 16 9.36 -2.49 -6.32
CA THR A 16 8.74 -1.25 -6.76
C THR A 16 7.57 -0.92 -5.84
N LEU A 17 7.50 0.31 -5.38
CA LEU A 17 6.41 0.80 -4.53
C LEU A 17 5.38 1.54 -5.38
N ALA A 18 4.11 1.31 -5.10
CA ALA A 18 3.00 2.07 -5.66
C ALA A 18 1.93 2.31 -4.58
N ASN A 19 1.30 3.47 -4.62
CA ASN A 19 0.27 3.87 -3.68
C ASN A 19 -0.90 4.53 -4.42
N LEU A 20 -2.14 4.20 -4.05
CA LEU A 20 -3.29 4.99 -4.44
C LEU A 20 -3.26 6.29 -3.63
N SER A 21 -3.03 7.40 -4.31
CA SER A 21 -2.59 8.63 -3.66
C SER A 21 -3.72 9.64 -3.47
N PHE A 22 -3.81 10.18 -2.27
CA PHE A 22 -4.66 11.33 -1.95
C PHE A 22 -3.91 12.67 -2.09
N THR A 23 -2.66 12.63 -2.54
CA THR A 23 -1.85 13.82 -2.83
C THR A 23 -2.42 14.57 -4.03
N GLN A 24 -2.35 15.89 -4.00
CA GLN A 24 -2.68 16.74 -5.16
C GLN A 24 -1.56 16.63 -6.23
N LEU A 25 -1.47 15.46 -6.87
CA LEU A 25 -0.40 15.08 -7.78
C LEU A 25 -0.11 16.12 -8.89
N PRO A 26 -1.09 16.81 -9.50
CA PRO A 26 -0.81 17.84 -10.50
C PRO A 26 0.06 19.01 -10.01
N PHE A 27 0.11 19.25 -8.68
CA PHE A 27 0.93 20.32 -8.09
C PHE A 27 2.28 19.81 -7.57
N SER A 28 2.55 18.52 -7.68
CA SER A 28 3.77 17.91 -7.15
C SER A 28 4.98 18.02 -8.08
N GLU A 29 4.78 18.48 -9.32
CA GLU A 29 5.80 18.44 -10.40
C GLU A 29 6.33 17.02 -10.67
N ALA A 30 5.65 16.00 -10.18
CA ALA A 30 5.96 14.61 -10.51
C ALA A 30 5.67 14.33 -11.99
N GLN A 31 6.53 13.54 -12.62
CA GLN A 31 6.32 13.15 -14.01
C GLN A 31 5.15 12.16 -14.13
N GLU A 32 4.11 12.55 -14.85
CA GLU A 32 3.08 11.61 -15.26
C GLU A 32 3.65 10.68 -16.34
N VAL A 33 3.88 9.41 -15.99
CA VAL A 33 4.51 8.40 -16.88
C VAL A 33 3.49 7.55 -17.60
N PHE A 34 2.27 7.54 -17.12
CA PHE A 34 1.09 6.89 -17.71
C PHE A 34 -0.15 7.61 -17.19
N PRO A 35 -1.30 7.64 -17.90
CA PRO A 35 -2.49 8.35 -17.44
C PRO A 35 -2.85 8.04 -15.98
N GLY A 36 -2.85 9.07 -15.12
CA GLY A 36 -3.10 8.98 -13.69
C GLY A 36 -1.98 8.32 -12.87
N THR A 37 -0.82 8.06 -13.46
CA THR A 37 0.33 7.39 -12.80
C THR A 37 1.54 8.30 -12.82
N TYR A 38 2.02 8.68 -11.65
CA TYR A 38 3.11 9.62 -11.46
C TYR A 38 4.33 8.93 -10.86
N HIS A 39 5.50 9.15 -11.44
CA HIS A 39 6.76 8.68 -10.88
C HIS A 39 7.29 9.72 -9.88
N ILE A 40 7.50 9.29 -8.65
CA ILE A 40 7.92 10.16 -7.55
C ILE A 40 9.44 10.13 -7.43
N THR A 41 10.02 11.32 -7.34
CA THR A 41 11.46 11.52 -7.15
C THR A 41 11.70 12.57 -6.07
N GLU A 42 12.94 12.69 -5.62
CA GLU A 42 13.38 13.73 -4.69
C GLU A 42 13.17 15.15 -5.22
N ASN A 43 13.09 15.32 -6.54
CA ASN A 43 12.89 16.62 -7.20
C ASN A 43 11.43 17.08 -7.24
N CYS A 44 10.49 16.25 -6.80
CA CYS A 44 9.09 16.67 -6.68
C CYS A 44 8.95 17.83 -5.70
N THR A 45 8.00 18.72 -5.95
CA THR A 45 7.71 19.86 -5.05
C THR A 45 7.14 19.36 -3.73
N ASP A 46 7.60 19.92 -2.61
CA ASP A 46 7.04 19.64 -1.29
C ASP A 46 5.59 20.10 -1.20
N LEU A 47 4.72 19.21 -0.77
CA LEU A 47 3.32 19.50 -0.51
C LEU A 47 3.00 19.23 0.96
N PRO A 48 1.98 19.91 1.52
CA PRO A 48 1.56 19.70 2.92
C PRO A 48 1.20 18.28 3.24
N TYR A 49 0.70 17.53 2.25
CA TYR A 49 0.43 16.10 2.31
C TYR A 49 1.04 15.44 1.07
N PHE A 50 2.10 14.65 1.26
CA PHE A 50 2.78 13.92 0.19
C PHE A 50 3.55 12.70 0.74
N PRO A 51 2.83 11.70 1.25
CA PRO A 51 3.47 10.55 1.91
C PRO A 51 4.45 9.81 0.99
N GLU A 52 4.16 9.67 -0.29
CA GLU A 52 5.00 8.93 -1.23
C GLU A 52 6.40 9.56 -1.37
N LYS A 53 6.48 10.88 -1.46
CA LYS A 53 7.75 11.61 -1.53
C LYS A 53 8.53 11.48 -0.22
N TYR A 54 7.88 11.73 0.91
CA TYR A 54 8.57 11.69 2.20
C TYR A 54 8.98 10.28 2.60
N VAL A 55 8.24 9.25 2.20
CA VAL A 55 8.67 7.85 2.31
C VAL A 55 9.91 7.60 1.46
N LEU A 56 9.96 8.07 0.22
CA LEU A 56 11.14 7.96 -0.65
C LEU A 56 12.36 8.62 -0.02
N GLU A 57 12.23 9.88 0.46
CA GLU A 57 13.33 10.60 1.15
C GLU A 57 13.83 9.83 2.38
N TRP A 58 12.92 9.30 3.17
CA TRP A 58 13.26 8.51 4.37
C TRP A 58 14.01 7.21 4.02
N LEU A 59 13.62 6.54 2.93
CA LEU A 59 14.28 5.35 2.43
C LEU A 59 15.66 5.68 1.85
N GLN A 60 15.79 6.78 1.09
CA GLN A 60 17.06 7.24 0.52
C GLN A 60 18.08 7.59 1.61
N ALA A 61 17.64 8.21 2.71
CA ALA A 61 18.50 8.47 3.88
C ALA A 61 19.06 7.18 4.51
N ARG A 62 18.48 6.02 4.20
CA ARG A 62 18.92 4.68 4.63
C ARG A 62 19.67 3.89 3.56
N GLY A 63 19.98 4.53 2.44
CA GLY A 63 20.70 3.90 1.32
C GLY A 63 19.83 3.06 0.40
N GLU A 64 18.50 3.12 0.55
CA GLU A 64 17.54 2.51 -0.36
C GLU A 64 17.14 3.51 -1.46
N ASN A 65 16.84 2.99 -2.65
CA ASN A 65 16.39 3.85 -3.76
C ASN A 65 15.37 3.11 -4.64
N PRO A 66 14.16 2.83 -4.10
CA PRO A 66 13.11 2.17 -4.88
C PRO A 66 12.51 3.10 -5.92
N SER A 67 11.96 2.51 -7.00
CA SER A 67 10.98 3.23 -7.81
C SER A 67 9.67 3.37 -7.03
N VAL A 68 9.16 4.59 -6.95
CA VAL A 68 7.91 4.93 -6.25
C VAL A 68 6.92 5.54 -7.22
N TYR A 69 5.71 5.02 -7.24
CA TYR A 69 4.61 5.52 -8.06
C TYR A 69 3.44 5.96 -7.20
N ALA A 70 2.87 7.10 -7.54
CA ALA A 70 1.59 7.57 -7.02
C ALA A 70 0.52 7.42 -8.10
N LEU A 71 -0.58 6.78 -7.76
CA LEU A 71 -1.72 6.55 -8.63
C LEU A 71 -2.85 7.48 -8.17
N SER A 72 -3.45 8.25 -9.10
CA SER A 72 -4.55 9.16 -8.75
C SER A 72 -5.73 8.37 -8.18
N ASN A 73 -6.28 8.83 -7.07
CA ASN A 73 -7.48 8.25 -6.46
C ASN A 73 -8.78 8.47 -7.29
N ASP A 74 -8.71 9.32 -8.32
CA ASP A 74 -9.83 9.49 -9.27
C ASP A 74 -9.96 8.33 -10.26
N MET A 75 -9.01 7.40 -10.28
CA MET A 75 -9.03 6.26 -11.19
C MET A 75 -10.02 5.19 -10.73
N GLY A 76 -10.93 4.80 -11.63
CA GLY A 76 -11.72 3.58 -11.44
C GLY A 76 -10.93 2.30 -11.81
N VAL A 77 -11.57 1.15 -11.66
CA VAL A 77 -10.96 -0.20 -11.86
C VAL A 77 -10.19 -0.34 -13.17
N GLN A 78 -10.76 0.08 -14.31
CA GLN A 78 -10.13 -0.14 -15.61
C GLN A 78 -8.88 0.73 -15.85
N PRO A 79 -8.86 2.04 -15.52
CA PRO A 79 -7.64 2.83 -15.54
C PRO A 79 -6.58 2.30 -14.58
N LEU A 80 -6.96 1.92 -13.36
CA LEU A 80 -6.06 1.39 -12.35
C LEU A 80 -5.39 0.08 -12.79
N ARG A 81 -6.17 -0.84 -13.40
CA ARG A 81 -5.62 -2.07 -13.99
C ARG A 81 -4.57 -1.77 -15.07
N ARG A 82 -4.83 -0.80 -15.94
CA ARG A 82 -3.85 -0.41 -16.98
C ARG A 82 -2.60 0.20 -16.38
N ALA A 83 -2.73 0.99 -15.31
CA ALA A 83 -1.60 1.54 -14.58
C ALA A 83 -0.75 0.43 -13.94
N TYR A 84 -1.37 -0.54 -13.27
CA TYR A 84 -0.67 -1.71 -12.73
C TYR A 84 0.04 -2.52 -13.82
N ALA A 85 -0.61 -2.78 -14.95
CA ALA A 85 0.00 -3.47 -16.08
C ALA A 85 1.20 -2.71 -16.66
N HIS A 86 1.12 -1.37 -16.71
CA HIS A 86 2.24 -0.53 -17.14
C HIS A 86 3.43 -0.66 -16.20
N ILE A 87 3.22 -0.54 -14.88
CA ILE A 87 4.28 -0.68 -13.86
C ILE A 87 4.86 -2.09 -13.91
N GLN A 88 3.99 -3.12 -13.96
CA GLN A 88 4.39 -4.52 -14.07
C GLN A 88 5.33 -4.75 -15.25
N SER A 89 4.94 -4.30 -16.44
CA SER A 89 5.73 -4.46 -17.66
C SER A 89 7.06 -3.71 -17.60
N ARG A 90 7.06 -2.50 -17.02
CA ARG A 90 8.25 -1.65 -16.92
C ARG A 90 9.33 -2.24 -16.02
N HIS A 91 8.93 -2.91 -14.95
CA HIS A 91 9.83 -3.47 -13.94
C HIS A 91 9.91 -5.00 -13.95
N ALA A 92 9.28 -5.66 -14.95
CA ALA A 92 9.23 -7.12 -15.04
C ALA A 92 8.75 -7.79 -13.73
N ILE A 93 7.71 -7.22 -13.12
CA ILE A 93 7.17 -7.68 -11.82
C ILE A 93 6.48 -9.03 -12.01
N ASP A 94 6.87 -10.02 -11.21
CA ASP A 94 6.30 -11.36 -11.16
C ASP A 94 5.39 -11.60 -9.95
N THR A 95 5.49 -10.74 -8.95
CA THR A 95 4.74 -10.85 -7.69
C THR A 95 4.15 -9.50 -7.29
N LEU A 96 2.87 -9.49 -6.99
CA LEU A 96 2.14 -8.33 -6.50
C LEU A 96 1.72 -8.57 -5.04
N ILE A 97 1.98 -7.60 -4.18
CA ILE A 97 1.48 -7.57 -2.81
C ILE A 97 0.63 -6.32 -2.65
N LEU A 98 -0.68 -6.49 -2.58
CA LEU A 98 -1.60 -5.45 -2.17
C LEU A 98 -1.53 -5.31 -0.65
N VAL A 99 -1.37 -4.09 -0.16
CA VAL A 99 -1.28 -3.82 1.27
C VAL A 99 -2.38 -2.84 1.65
N ASP A 100 -3.32 -3.32 2.41
CA ASP A 100 -4.34 -2.53 3.06
C ASP A 100 -3.84 -2.06 4.43
N GLY A 101 -4.01 -0.78 4.73
CA GLY A 101 -3.66 -0.19 6.03
C GLY A 101 -4.67 -0.51 7.14
N GLY A 102 -5.76 -1.17 6.80
CA GLY A 102 -6.85 -1.60 7.67
C GLY A 102 -7.16 -3.08 7.54
N THR A 103 -8.41 -3.44 7.82
CA THR A 103 -8.94 -4.81 7.67
C THR A 103 -10.20 -4.86 6.80
N ASP A 104 -10.63 -3.75 6.24
CA ASP A 104 -11.82 -3.67 5.40
C ASP A 104 -11.63 -4.36 4.03
N SER A 105 -10.41 -4.55 3.56
CA SER A 105 -10.11 -5.44 2.41
C SER A 105 -10.49 -6.91 2.64
N LEU A 106 -10.73 -7.33 3.88
CA LEU A 106 -11.20 -8.67 4.25
C LEU A 106 -12.73 -8.79 4.25
N MET A 107 -13.47 -7.73 3.93
CA MET A 107 -14.93 -7.75 3.87
C MET A 107 -15.42 -8.55 2.67
N PHE A 108 -16.51 -9.32 2.87
CA PHE A 108 -17.21 -10.04 1.80
C PHE A 108 -18.39 -9.26 1.23
N GLY A 109 -18.79 -8.19 1.92
CA GLY A 109 -19.84 -7.26 1.47
C GLY A 109 -21.23 -7.57 2.04
N ASP A 110 -21.35 -8.51 2.97
CA ASP A 110 -22.57 -8.85 3.69
C ASP A 110 -22.55 -8.42 5.18
N GLU A 111 -21.50 -7.72 5.57
CA GLU A 111 -21.34 -7.20 6.92
C GLU A 111 -22.32 -6.05 7.21
N SER A 112 -22.72 -5.92 8.50
CA SER A 112 -23.66 -4.89 8.95
C SER A 112 -23.09 -3.48 9.04
N LYS A 113 -21.76 -3.36 9.02
CA LYS A 113 -21.01 -2.09 8.98
C LYS A 113 -20.09 -2.10 7.79
N VAL A 114 -20.00 -0.98 7.11
CA VAL A 114 -19.16 -0.83 5.90
C VAL A 114 -18.03 0.12 6.23
N GLY A 115 -16.81 -0.34 6.01
CA GLY A 115 -15.61 0.52 5.98
C GLY A 115 -15.44 1.27 4.67
N THR A 116 -14.29 1.85 4.43
CA THR A 116 -13.92 2.58 3.19
C THR A 116 -13.54 1.63 2.04
N ILE A 117 -14.34 0.60 1.83
CA ILE A 117 -14.05 -0.53 0.93
C ILE A 117 -13.87 -0.16 -0.55
N VAL A 118 -14.30 1.03 -0.99
CA VAL A 118 -14.34 1.36 -2.43
C VAL A 118 -12.94 1.37 -3.04
N GLU A 119 -11.97 1.95 -2.38
CA GLU A 119 -10.58 2.04 -2.85
C GLU A 119 -9.92 0.65 -2.85
N ASP A 120 -10.12 -0.12 -1.79
CA ASP A 120 -9.59 -1.48 -1.67
C ASP A 120 -10.21 -2.41 -2.71
N ALA A 121 -11.53 -2.41 -2.83
CA ALA A 121 -12.24 -3.20 -3.83
C ALA A 121 -11.80 -2.86 -5.25
N CYS A 122 -11.62 -1.58 -5.59
CA CYS A 122 -11.11 -1.17 -6.89
C CYS A 122 -9.70 -1.72 -7.14
N SER A 123 -8.83 -1.65 -6.14
CA SER A 123 -7.45 -2.15 -6.21
C SER A 123 -7.40 -3.67 -6.35
N ILE A 124 -8.18 -4.41 -5.55
CA ILE A 124 -8.27 -5.87 -5.60
C ILE A 124 -8.80 -6.34 -6.96
N VAL A 125 -9.90 -5.75 -7.44
CA VAL A 125 -10.50 -6.12 -8.74
C VAL A 125 -9.57 -5.77 -9.91
N ALA A 126 -8.87 -4.63 -9.83
CA ALA A 126 -7.88 -4.25 -10.86
C ALA A 126 -6.69 -5.24 -10.87
N ALA A 127 -6.20 -5.63 -9.71
CA ALA A 127 -5.08 -6.55 -9.55
C ALA A 127 -5.42 -7.98 -10.00
N ASN A 128 -6.61 -8.48 -9.65
CA ASN A 128 -7.05 -9.85 -9.98
C ASN A 128 -7.10 -10.14 -11.51
N GLN A 129 -7.11 -9.12 -12.33
CA GLN A 129 -7.14 -9.25 -13.80
C GLN A 129 -5.76 -9.09 -14.45
N LEU A 130 -4.69 -8.98 -13.66
CA LEU A 130 -3.33 -8.87 -14.18
C LEU A 130 -2.76 -10.25 -14.52
N PRO A 131 -2.00 -10.38 -15.60
CA PRO A 131 -1.28 -11.60 -15.92
C PRO A 131 0.00 -11.73 -15.09
N ILE A 132 -0.16 -11.81 -13.75
CA ILE A 132 0.94 -11.91 -12.80
C ILE A 132 0.94 -13.28 -12.14
N ALA A 133 2.13 -13.84 -11.90
CA ALA A 133 2.25 -15.21 -11.41
C ALA A 133 1.76 -15.35 -9.96
N ASN A 134 2.08 -14.37 -9.12
CA ASN A 134 1.76 -14.39 -7.70
C ASN A 134 1.09 -13.08 -7.30
N SER A 135 -0.05 -13.16 -6.62
CA SER A 135 -0.75 -12.01 -6.08
C SER A 135 -1.19 -12.31 -4.65
N TYR A 136 -0.87 -11.41 -3.75
CA TYR A 136 -1.16 -11.53 -2.32
C TYR A 136 -1.88 -10.29 -1.83
N LEU A 137 -2.81 -10.47 -0.89
CA LEU A 137 -3.43 -9.41 -0.12
C LEU A 137 -2.92 -9.47 1.31
N LEU A 138 -2.51 -8.35 1.84
CA LEU A 138 -2.05 -8.19 3.21
C LEU A 138 -2.87 -7.11 3.91
N ALA A 139 -3.75 -7.51 4.81
CA ALA A 139 -4.48 -6.62 5.69
C ALA A 139 -3.68 -6.36 6.97
N ILE A 140 -3.58 -5.10 7.39
CA ILE A 140 -2.81 -4.66 8.55
C ILE A 140 -3.76 -4.03 9.57
N GLY A 141 -3.46 -4.16 10.86
CA GLY A 141 -4.18 -3.42 11.89
C GLY A 141 -5.32 -4.18 12.56
N PHE A 142 -5.43 -5.50 12.37
CA PHE A 142 -6.40 -6.30 13.10
C PHE A 142 -6.34 -6.03 14.62
N GLY A 143 -7.46 -5.62 15.18
CA GLY A 143 -7.58 -5.27 16.61
C GLY A 143 -7.18 -3.83 16.95
N VAL A 144 -6.75 -3.02 15.98
CA VAL A 144 -6.34 -1.61 16.19
C VAL A 144 -7.38 -0.67 15.59
N GLU A 145 -7.91 -0.99 14.43
CA GLU A 145 -8.97 -0.23 13.78
C GLU A 145 -10.36 -0.64 14.29
N HIS A 146 -11.36 0.18 14.04
CA HIS A 146 -12.72 -0.01 14.57
C HIS A 146 -13.80 -0.10 13.48
N GLU A 147 -13.43 -0.08 12.22
CA GLU A 147 -14.38 -0.06 11.10
C GLU A 147 -15.03 -1.42 10.90
N LEU A 148 -14.26 -2.51 10.91
CA LEU A 148 -14.78 -3.86 10.81
C LEU A 148 -14.90 -4.53 12.19
N ASN A 149 -16.04 -5.18 12.40
CA ASN A 149 -16.25 -5.99 13.60
C ASN A 149 -15.30 -7.21 13.61
N HIS A 150 -14.56 -7.41 14.70
CA HIS A 150 -13.62 -8.52 14.85
C HIS A 150 -14.27 -9.89 14.61
N HIS A 151 -15.53 -10.11 14.96
CA HIS A 151 -16.24 -11.37 14.69
C HIS A 151 -16.39 -11.60 13.19
N ALA A 152 -16.87 -10.60 12.45
CA ALA A 152 -17.01 -10.70 10.99
C ALA A 152 -15.65 -10.96 10.32
N CYS A 153 -14.60 -10.23 10.75
CA CYS A 153 -13.25 -10.46 10.26
C CYS A 153 -12.77 -11.89 10.50
N LEU A 154 -13.00 -12.45 11.68
CA LEU A 154 -12.63 -13.84 12.00
C LEU A 154 -13.46 -14.86 11.23
N GLU A 155 -14.73 -14.60 10.98
CA GLU A 155 -15.60 -15.44 10.13
C GLU A 155 -15.07 -15.46 8.68
N ASN A 156 -14.68 -14.31 8.14
CA ASN A 156 -14.12 -14.18 6.81
C ASN A 156 -12.74 -14.88 6.70
N ILE A 157 -11.88 -14.73 7.70
CA ILE A 157 -10.61 -15.50 7.80
C ILE A 157 -10.87 -17.00 7.85
N ALA A 158 -11.89 -17.46 8.60
CA ALA A 158 -12.25 -18.86 8.64
C ALA A 158 -12.74 -19.37 7.27
N ALA A 159 -13.49 -18.57 6.52
CA ALA A 159 -13.91 -18.90 5.17
C ALA A 159 -12.71 -19.00 4.20
N LEU A 160 -11.78 -18.05 4.25
CA LEU A 160 -10.53 -18.10 3.48
C LEU A 160 -9.66 -19.31 3.84
N THR A 161 -9.68 -19.73 5.11
CA THR A 161 -8.97 -20.95 5.57
C THR A 161 -9.58 -22.21 4.97
N GLN A 162 -10.90 -22.27 4.81
CA GLN A 162 -11.59 -23.41 4.19
C GLN A 162 -11.27 -23.59 2.70
N THR A 163 -10.88 -22.52 2.03
CA THR A 163 -10.52 -22.49 0.60
C THR A 163 -9.02 -22.51 0.37
N ASP A 164 -8.20 -22.71 1.40
CA ASP A 164 -6.73 -22.68 1.34
C ASP A 164 -6.15 -21.32 0.88
N GLU A 165 -6.91 -20.23 1.06
CA GLU A 165 -6.51 -18.89 0.64
C GLU A 165 -5.90 -18.05 1.78
N TYR A 166 -6.06 -18.50 3.04
CA TYR A 166 -5.45 -17.83 4.20
C TYR A 166 -4.03 -18.31 4.46
N LEU A 167 -3.06 -17.43 4.29
CA LEU A 167 -1.64 -17.75 4.44
C LEU A 167 -1.10 -17.58 5.86
N GLY A 168 -1.90 -17.00 6.76
CA GLY A 168 -1.53 -16.81 8.16
C GLY A 168 -1.44 -15.36 8.58
N ALA A 169 -1.08 -15.16 9.84
CA ALA A 169 -0.87 -13.84 10.44
C ALA A 169 0.39 -13.83 11.31
N PHE A 170 1.00 -12.68 11.44
CA PHE A 170 2.10 -12.46 12.37
C PHE A 170 2.02 -11.06 12.97
N SER A 171 2.60 -10.90 14.15
CA SER A 171 2.63 -9.61 14.83
C SER A 171 3.89 -8.84 14.48
N LEU A 172 3.74 -7.59 14.04
CA LEU A 172 4.85 -6.63 13.96
C LEU A 172 5.06 -6.04 15.36
N THR A 173 6.16 -6.38 16.01
CA THR A 173 6.45 -5.92 17.38
C THR A 173 7.53 -4.85 17.40
N ARG A 174 7.55 -4.05 18.48
CA ARG A 174 8.60 -3.04 18.71
C ARG A 174 10.01 -3.62 18.89
N ALA A 175 10.12 -4.91 19.19
CA ALA A 175 11.41 -5.58 19.30
C ALA A 175 12.02 -5.96 17.94
N MET A 176 11.20 -5.97 16.88
CA MET A 176 11.65 -6.25 15.52
C MET A 176 12.27 -4.99 14.90
N PRO A 177 13.38 -5.12 14.15
CA PRO A 177 13.97 -3.98 13.42
C PRO A 177 12.98 -3.26 12.52
N GLU A 178 12.10 -4.01 11.84
CA GLU A 178 11.06 -3.47 10.97
C GLU A 178 9.99 -2.70 11.76
N GLY A 179 9.68 -3.15 12.98
CA GLY A 179 8.76 -2.46 13.88
C GLY A 179 9.33 -1.15 14.41
N GLN A 180 10.63 -1.11 14.73
CA GLN A 180 11.33 0.12 15.11
C GLN A 180 11.39 1.10 13.93
N ALA A 181 11.78 0.62 12.76
CA ALA A 181 11.84 1.42 11.56
C ALA A 181 10.46 2.01 11.17
N TYR A 182 9.38 1.26 11.38
CA TYR A 182 8.02 1.75 11.18
C TYR A 182 7.68 2.93 12.13
N LEU A 183 8.02 2.82 13.41
CA LEU A 183 7.78 3.91 14.37
C LEU A 183 8.60 5.17 14.03
N GLU A 184 9.85 5.01 13.61
CA GLU A 184 10.69 6.11 13.14
C GLU A 184 10.11 6.78 11.88
N LEU A 185 9.61 5.97 10.93
CA LEU A 185 8.97 6.48 9.73
C LEU A 185 7.72 7.28 10.06
N VAL A 186 6.82 6.76 10.91
CA VAL A 186 5.60 7.45 11.32
C VAL A 186 5.93 8.79 11.97
N GLN A 187 6.92 8.83 12.87
CA GLN A 187 7.35 10.07 13.46
C GLN A 187 7.87 11.06 12.41
N TYR A 188 8.72 10.61 11.48
CA TYR A 188 9.26 11.42 10.40
C TYR A 188 8.16 11.99 9.51
N LEU A 189 7.18 11.16 9.11
CA LEU A 189 6.07 11.59 8.28
C LEU A 189 5.19 12.62 8.97
N ASN A 190 4.90 12.44 10.26
CA ASN A 190 4.11 13.39 11.04
C ASN A 190 4.83 14.75 11.21
N GLU A 191 6.15 14.76 11.30
CA GLU A 191 6.95 15.99 11.31
C GLU A 191 6.93 16.72 9.94
N LYS A 192 6.91 15.97 8.84
CA LYS A 192 6.86 16.51 7.47
C LYS A 192 5.46 16.96 7.05
N MET A 193 4.45 16.21 7.39
CA MET A 193 3.05 16.44 7.01
C MET A 193 2.27 17.09 8.16
N ARG A 194 2.49 18.37 8.38
CA ARG A 194 1.95 19.14 9.53
C ARG A 194 0.42 19.21 9.62
N LEU A 195 -0.32 18.84 8.59
CA LEU A 195 -1.78 19.02 8.50
C LEU A 195 -2.59 17.75 8.64
N HIS A 196 -1.96 16.56 8.60
CA HIS A 196 -2.67 15.29 8.71
C HIS A 196 -1.79 14.32 9.51
N GLU A 197 -2.37 13.67 10.51
CA GLU A 197 -1.76 12.48 11.09
C GLU A 197 -1.68 11.42 10.01
N SER A 198 -0.50 10.89 9.77
CA SER A 198 -0.34 9.78 8.83
C SER A 198 -1.02 8.55 9.41
N ILE A 199 -2.01 8.02 8.71
CA ILE A 199 -2.66 6.74 8.99
C ILE A 199 -1.90 5.62 8.26
N VAL A 200 -0.59 5.58 8.40
CA VAL A 200 0.24 4.56 7.71
C VAL A 200 0.51 3.37 8.63
#